data_c3fa17d6252979c7f963bfb6ea7d63b2
#
_entry.id   c3fa17d6252979c7f963bfb6ea7d63b2
#
_cell.length_a   1.000
_cell.length_b   1.000
_cell.length_c   1.000
_cell.angle_alpha   90.00
_cell.angle_beta   90.00
_cell.angle_gamma   90.00
#
_symmetry.space_group_name_H-M   'P 1'
#
loop_
_entity.id
_entity.type
_entity.pdbx_description
1 polymer ?
#
loop_
_entity_poly.entity_id
_entity_poly.type
_entity_poly.pdbx_seq_one_letter_code
_entity_poly.pdbx_strand_id
1 'polypeptide(L)'
;MDKYGRVQIKFYKETDNPLPEYKKAGDAGMDIRANEDVTIRGFHWATINTGLYIIIPFGYEGQMRSRSGLAAKHGVHVLNSPGTIDSVSYTHLTLPTICSV
;
A
#
# COMPACT_ATOMS: atom_id res chain seq x y z
N MET A 1 21.75 0.72 3.50
CA MET A 1 21.55 0.85 4.97
C MET A 1 22.59 1.83 5.49
N ASP A 2 22.19 2.78 6.30
CA ASP A 2 23.14 3.73 6.90
C ASP A 2 23.82 3.11 8.14
N LYS A 3 24.72 3.89 8.77
CA LYS A 3 25.49 3.41 9.94
C LYS A 3 24.65 3.07 11.18
N TYR A 4 23.36 3.47 11.19
CA TYR A 4 22.42 3.16 12.27
C TYR A 4 21.50 1.99 11.92
N GLY A 5 21.73 1.28 10.83
CA GLY A 5 20.89 0.20 10.38
C GLY A 5 19.59 0.62 9.71
N ARG A 6 19.44 1.90 9.38
CA ARG A 6 18.23 2.43 8.74
C ARG A 6 18.27 2.23 7.24
N VAL A 7 17.11 1.95 6.68
CA VAL A 7 16.90 1.81 5.23
C VAL A 7 16.04 2.98 4.78
N GLN A 8 16.49 3.68 3.74
CA GLN A 8 15.76 4.82 3.20
C GLN A 8 14.86 4.38 2.06
N ILE A 9 13.57 4.65 2.20
CA ILE A 9 12.56 4.45 1.16
C ILE A 9 12.11 5.82 0.69
N LYS A 10 12.07 6.03 -0.63
CA LYS A 10 11.64 7.30 -1.21
C LYS A 10 10.19 7.22 -1.65
N PHE A 11 9.41 8.20 -1.24
CA PHE A 11 8.04 8.40 -1.71
C PHE A 11 7.93 9.69 -2.50
N TYR A 12 7.12 9.64 -3.57
CA TYR A 12 6.67 10.81 -4.31
C TYR A 12 5.15 10.80 -4.30
N LYS A 13 4.50 11.95 -4.16
CA LYS A 13 3.04 11.96 -4.07
C LYS A 13 2.40 12.96 -5.03
N GLU A 14 1.30 12.52 -5.61
CA GLU A 14 0.35 13.33 -6.37
C GLU A 14 -1.01 13.25 -5.68
N THR A 15 -1.04 13.52 -4.37
CA THR A 15 -2.22 13.45 -3.53
C THR A 15 -2.07 14.40 -2.35
N ASP A 16 -3.19 14.88 -1.82
CA ASP A 16 -3.21 15.69 -0.59
C ASP A 16 -3.13 14.81 0.68
N ASN A 17 -3.24 13.51 0.53
CA ASN A 17 -3.10 12.58 1.66
C ASN A 17 -1.68 12.65 2.23
N PRO A 18 -1.51 12.41 3.55
CA PRO A 18 -0.19 12.35 4.15
C PRO A 18 0.62 11.17 3.63
N LEU A 19 1.93 11.27 3.69
CA LEU A 19 2.81 10.14 3.39
C LEU A 19 2.56 9.01 4.39
N PRO A 20 2.72 7.74 3.93
CA PRO A 20 2.63 6.61 4.85
C PRO A 20 3.65 6.72 5.98
N GLU A 21 3.26 6.32 7.17
CA GLU A 21 4.15 6.29 8.33
C GLU A 21 3.79 5.14 9.27
N TYR A 22 4.76 4.67 10.03
CA TYR A 22 4.50 3.75 11.12
C TYR A 22 3.86 4.53 12.27
N LYS A 23 2.66 4.13 12.69
CA LYS A 23 1.91 4.84 13.72
C LYS A 23 2.46 4.61 15.12
N LYS A 24 3.00 3.42 15.37
CA LYS A 24 3.54 3.01 16.65
C LYS A 24 4.86 2.29 16.46
N ALA A 25 5.73 2.35 17.47
CA ALA A 25 6.93 1.54 17.49
C ALA A 25 6.56 0.05 17.40
N GLY A 26 7.24 -0.69 16.55
CA GLY A 26 6.99 -2.12 16.36
C GLY A 26 5.93 -2.45 15.32
N ASP A 27 5.25 -1.46 14.73
CA ASP A 27 4.33 -1.72 13.63
C ASP A 27 5.07 -2.31 12.44
N ALA A 28 4.50 -3.37 11.87
CA ALA A 28 5.09 -4.05 10.71
C ALA A 28 4.84 -3.34 9.39
N GLY A 29 3.79 -2.53 9.32
CA GLY A 29 3.39 -1.87 8.09
C GLY A 29 2.86 -0.47 8.29
N MET A 30 2.70 0.21 7.18
CA MET A 30 2.14 1.55 7.09
C MET A 30 0.85 1.50 6.28
N ASP A 31 -0.16 2.28 6.68
CA ASP A 31 -1.41 2.37 5.93
C ASP A 31 -1.23 3.20 4.67
N ILE A 32 -1.78 2.71 3.57
CA ILE A 32 -1.90 3.42 2.31
C ILE A 32 -3.36 3.82 2.12
N ARG A 33 -3.59 5.04 1.68
CA ARG A 33 -4.93 5.60 1.51
C ARG A 33 -5.31 5.69 0.04
N ALA A 34 -6.60 5.51 -0.23
CA ALA A 34 -7.17 5.81 -1.54
C ALA A 34 -7.09 7.33 -1.79
N ASN A 35 -6.78 7.72 -3.02
CA ASN A 35 -6.73 9.13 -3.43
C ASN A 35 -8.12 9.68 -3.80
N GLU A 36 -9.12 8.82 -3.83
CA GLU A 36 -10.49 9.17 -4.20
C GLU A 36 -11.49 8.27 -3.47
N ASP A 37 -12.73 8.73 -3.34
CA ASP A 37 -13.81 7.88 -2.86
C ASP A 37 -14.22 6.92 -3.95
N VAL A 38 -14.31 5.64 -3.62
CA VAL A 38 -14.68 4.58 -4.56
C VAL A 38 -15.74 3.69 -3.94
N THR A 39 -16.79 3.42 -4.69
CA THR A 39 -17.81 2.43 -4.32
C THR A 39 -17.55 1.14 -5.09
N ILE A 40 -17.36 0.04 -4.36
CA ILE A 40 -17.18 -1.28 -4.95
C ILE A 40 -18.40 -2.13 -4.59
N ARG A 41 -19.16 -2.53 -5.60
CA ARG A 41 -20.33 -3.40 -5.41
C ARG A 41 -19.88 -4.78 -4.94
N GLY A 42 -20.74 -5.44 -4.18
CA GLY A 42 -20.48 -6.82 -3.74
C GLY A 42 -20.11 -7.73 -4.91
N PHE A 43 -19.12 -8.57 -4.72
CA PHE A 43 -18.55 -9.50 -5.71
C PHE A 43 -17.89 -8.83 -6.93
N HIS A 44 -17.64 -7.52 -6.84
CA HIS A 44 -16.93 -6.76 -7.87
C HIS A 44 -15.58 -6.29 -7.35
N TRP A 45 -14.75 -5.79 -8.26
CA TRP A 45 -13.45 -5.23 -7.91
C TRP A 45 -13.19 -3.94 -8.71
N ALA A 46 -12.27 -3.14 -8.20
CA ALA A 46 -11.80 -1.92 -8.86
C ALA A 46 -10.34 -1.67 -8.51
N THR A 47 -9.60 -1.05 -9.41
CA THR A 47 -8.25 -0.58 -9.13
C THR A 47 -8.32 0.82 -8.55
N ILE A 48 -7.78 0.99 -7.35
CA ILE A 48 -7.83 2.24 -6.62
C ILE A 48 -6.49 2.94 -6.72
N ASN A 49 -6.50 4.20 -7.16
CA ASN A 49 -5.31 5.05 -7.23
C ASN A 49 -4.98 5.57 -5.83
N THR A 50 -3.72 5.52 -5.46
CA THR A 50 -3.23 6.06 -4.20
C THR A 50 -2.58 7.43 -4.35
N GLY A 51 -2.21 7.82 -5.55
CA GLY A 51 -1.41 9.02 -5.81
C GLY A 51 0.02 8.92 -5.30
N LEU A 52 0.47 7.74 -4.93
CA LEU A 52 1.82 7.51 -4.39
C LEU A 52 2.69 6.74 -5.37
N TYR A 53 3.95 7.15 -5.42
CA TYR A 53 5.03 6.45 -6.11
C TYR A 53 6.11 6.12 -5.10
N ILE A 54 6.73 4.96 -5.24
CA ILE A 54 7.73 4.47 -4.29
C ILE A 54 8.98 4.01 -5.01
N ILE A 55 10.13 4.26 -4.40
CA ILE A 55 11.40 3.65 -4.80
C ILE A 55 11.98 2.94 -3.58
N ILE A 56 12.17 1.63 -3.74
CA ILE A 56 12.72 0.76 -2.70
C ILE A 56 14.19 0.51 -3.01
N PRO A 57 15.09 0.61 -2.02
CA PRO A 57 16.51 0.41 -2.26
C PRO A 57 16.83 -1.02 -2.69
N PHE A 58 17.89 -1.16 -3.47
CA PHE A 58 18.38 -2.46 -3.93
C PHE A 58 18.58 -3.42 -2.76
N GLY A 59 18.20 -4.68 -2.93
CA GLY A 59 18.32 -5.71 -1.91
C GLY A 59 17.07 -5.86 -1.04
N TYR A 60 16.03 -5.04 -1.27
CA TYR A 60 14.77 -5.08 -0.53
C TYR A 60 13.60 -5.19 -1.48
N GLU A 61 12.46 -5.59 -0.96
CA GLU A 61 11.19 -5.54 -1.68
C GLU A 61 10.13 -4.89 -0.80
N GLY A 62 9.11 -4.31 -1.42
CA GLY A 62 7.91 -3.89 -0.72
C GLY A 62 6.81 -4.94 -0.87
N GLN A 63 5.90 -5.00 0.08
CA GLN A 63 4.71 -5.83 -0.01
C GLN A 63 3.47 -5.01 0.29
N MET A 64 2.53 -5.00 -0.66
CA MET A 64 1.19 -4.47 -0.46
C MET A 64 0.32 -5.57 0.12
N ARG A 65 -0.31 -5.31 1.26
CA ARG A 65 -1.13 -6.29 1.96
C ARG A 65 -2.50 -5.73 2.28
N SER A 66 -3.47 -6.65 2.37
CA SER A 66 -4.81 -6.32 2.82
C SER A 66 -4.82 -5.94 4.30
N ARG A 67 -5.76 -5.06 4.67
CA ARG A 67 -6.02 -4.77 6.08
C ARG A 67 -6.93 -5.85 6.64
N SER A 68 -6.48 -6.50 7.71
CA SER A 68 -7.20 -7.63 8.31
C SER A 68 -8.60 -7.25 8.81
N GLY A 69 -8.75 -6.06 9.39
CA GLY A 69 -10.05 -5.59 9.88
C GLY A 69 -11.07 -5.40 8.76
N LEU A 70 -10.67 -4.81 7.63
CA LEU A 70 -11.55 -4.64 6.49
C LEU A 70 -11.91 -5.98 5.85
N ALA A 71 -10.95 -6.89 5.73
CA ALA A 71 -11.19 -8.21 5.18
C ALA A 71 -12.14 -9.02 6.07
N ALA A 72 -11.89 -9.04 7.37
CA ALA A 72 -12.66 -9.83 8.32
C ALA A 72 -14.09 -9.32 8.53
N LYS A 73 -14.28 -7.99 8.56
CA LYS A 73 -15.57 -7.38 8.91
C LYS A 73 -16.42 -7.05 7.69
N HIS A 74 -15.80 -6.70 6.57
CA HIS A 74 -16.48 -6.15 5.41
C HIS A 74 -16.21 -6.89 4.11
N GLY A 75 -15.34 -7.91 4.13
CA GLY A 75 -14.96 -8.65 2.92
C GLY A 75 -14.20 -7.80 1.89
N VAL A 76 -13.63 -6.68 2.32
CA VAL A 76 -12.86 -5.77 1.45
C VAL A 76 -11.38 -6.07 1.61
N HIS A 77 -10.72 -6.43 0.52
CA HIS A 77 -9.29 -6.76 0.56
C HIS A 77 -8.63 -6.50 -0.79
N VAL A 78 -7.30 -6.44 -0.77
CA VAL A 78 -6.50 -6.27 -1.98
C VAL A 78 -6.47 -7.60 -2.73
N LEU A 79 -6.85 -7.56 -4.01
CA LEU A 79 -7.04 -8.77 -4.82
C LEU A 79 -5.76 -9.59 -4.99
N ASN A 80 -4.62 -8.92 -5.13
CA ASN A 80 -3.32 -9.55 -5.34
C ASN A 80 -2.43 -9.50 -4.08
N SER A 81 -3.02 -9.57 -2.89
CA SER A 81 -2.25 -9.56 -1.64
C SER A 81 -1.57 -10.91 -1.36
N PRO A 82 -0.26 -10.96 -1.05
CA PRO A 82 0.66 -9.83 -1.05
C PRO A 82 1.09 -9.42 -2.47
N GLY A 83 1.03 -8.13 -2.76
CA GLY A 83 1.56 -7.58 -4.00
C GLY A 83 3.02 -7.18 -3.84
N THR A 84 3.89 -7.68 -4.67
CA THR A 84 5.33 -7.40 -4.59
C THR A 84 5.68 -6.12 -5.31
N ILE A 85 6.47 -5.27 -4.65
CA ILE A 85 7.04 -4.06 -5.23
C ILE A 85 8.54 -4.29 -5.38
N ASP A 86 9.01 -4.27 -6.62
CA ASP A 86 10.42 -4.49 -6.92
C ASP A 86 11.29 -3.32 -6.47
N SER A 87 12.54 -3.62 -6.16
CA SER A 87 13.52 -2.60 -5.82
C SER A 87 13.91 -1.76 -7.03
N VAL A 88 14.38 -0.53 -6.76
CA VAL A 88 14.99 0.40 -7.72
C VAL A 88 14.01 0.96 -8.77
N SER A 89 12.87 0.35 -9.00
CA SER A 89 11.85 0.85 -9.92
C SER A 89 11.05 1.99 -9.30
N TYR A 90 10.72 2.99 -10.11
CA TYR A 90 9.77 4.04 -9.75
C TYR A 90 8.35 3.50 -9.96
N THR A 91 7.74 3.04 -8.88
CA THR A 91 6.48 2.29 -8.96
C THR A 91 5.30 3.11 -8.48
N HIS A 92 4.29 3.27 -9.33
CA HIS A 92 3.00 3.84 -8.95
C HIS A 92 2.21 2.80 -8.15
N LEU A 93 1.83 3.15 -6.93
CA LEU A 93 1.08 2.24 -6.07
C LEU A 93 -0.40 2.32 -6.39
N THR A 94 -0.95 1.20 -6.83
CA THR A 94 -2.39 1.03 -7.05
C THR A 94 -2.88 -0.16 -6.24
N LEU A 95 -4.16 -0.13 -5.86
CA LEU A 95 -4.78 -1.15 -5.03
C LEU A 95 -5.93 -1.80 -5.79
N PRO A 96 -5.68 -2.91 -6.52
CA PRO A 96 -6.79 -3.70 -7.06
C PRO A 96 -7.55 -4.33 -5.87
N THR A 97 -8.74 -3.83 -5.60
CA THR A 97 -9.50 -4.11 -4.39
C THR A 97 -10.82 -4.79 -4.75
N ILE A 98 -11.14 -5.85 -4.02
CA ILE A 98 -12.36 -6.62 -4.22
C ILE A 98 -13.24 -6.54 -2.96
N CYS A 99 -14.56 -6.50 -3.17
CA CYS A 99 -15.56 -6.71 -2.15
C CYS A 99 -16.16 -8.11 -2.34
N SER A 100 -15.82 -9.05 -1.46
CA SER A 100 -16.18 -10.47 -1.60
C SER A 100 -17.52 -10.84 -0.94
N VAL A 101 -18.26 -9.84 -0.51
CA VAL A 101 -19.60 -10.07 0.09
C VAL A 101 -20.68 -9.21 -0.54
#